data_c64a304728c35222bc33c91db74d8244
#
_entry.id   c64a304728c35222bc33c91db74d8244
#
_cell.length_a   1.000
_cell.length_b   1.000
_cell.length_c   1.000
_cell.angle_alpha   90.00
_cell.angle_beta   90.00
_cell.angle_gamma   90.00
#
_symmetry.space_group_name_H-M   'P 1'
#
loop_
_entity.id
_entity.type
_entity.pdbx_description
1 polymer ?
#
loop_
_entity_poly.entity_id
_entity_poly.type
_entity_poly.pdbx_seq_one_letter_code
_entity_poly.pdbx_strand_id
1 'polypeptide(L)'
;MLNFAAVTPAQKHLYDPYLHYCAERGCEYSFANMYLWGRQKTTFHQGNLAFFCQFNRKSVYKFPLGENLKPTLDAIIADARERGIPCRLTCLTAQDKDLLEAWYPGQFYFQPDRDSYDYVYSVEALAELKGKKLQSKRNHCNRFWNTYPETAAEPITAENTPEVKAMLEEWFAQKLSADPTASFYLEQAAISRALQHREELGMEGLVLRYEGKVIAMTMGSALLKDTFDIHFEKASDGYDGAYAAINREFARYLRGKHPDLQWLNREDDMGLEGLRKAKLSYYPNRLIEKWWACLKEEGYDC
;
A
#
# COMPACT_ATOMS: atom_id res chain seq x y z
N MET A 1 20.36 -20.14 9.69
CA MET A 1 19.13 -19.31 9.83
C MET A 1 19.41 -17.88 9.43
N LEU A 2 18.55 -17.25 8.61
CA LEU A 2 18.66 -15.82 8.25
C LEU A 2 18.26 -14.95 9.46
N ASN A 3 18.99 -13.85 9.69
CA ASN A 3 18.75 -12.96 10.82
C ASN A 3 17.86 -11.78 10.38
N PHE A 4 16.55 -11.93 10.46
CA PHE A 4 15.58 -10.92 10.11
C PHE A 4 15.32 -9.94 11.27
N ALA A 5 15.41 -8.65 11.02
CA ALA A 5 15.14 -7.57 11.97
C ALA A 5 14.00 -6.65 11.47
N ALA A 6 13.28 -6.05 12.40
CA ALA A 6 12.30 -5.03 12.07
C ALA A 6 13.00 -3.79 11.49
N VAL A 7 12.36 -3.12 10.53
CA VAL A 7 12.87 -1.90 9.94
C VAL A 7 12.60 -0.70 10.85
N THR A 8 13.49 0.30 10.79
CA THR A 8 13.33 1.58 11.48
C THR A 8 13.36 2.73 10.47
N PRO A 9 12.72 3.88 10.71
CA PRO A 9 12.70 5.00 9.75
C PRO A 9 14.09 5.44 9.33
N ALA A 10 15.06 5.49 10.25
CA ALA A 10 16.43 5.88 9.98
C ALA A 10 17.16 4.99 8.95
N GLN A 11 16.67 3.78 8.73
CA GLN A 11 17.27 2.83 7.78
C GLN A 11 16.79 3.00 6.33
N LYS A 12 15.85 3.92 6.05
CA LYS A 12 15.28 4.11 4.71
C LYS A 12 16.35 4.16 3.61
N HIS A 13 17.44 4.89 3.84
CA HIS A 13 18.55 5.03 2.91
C HIS A 13 19.22 3.71 2.51
N LEU A 14 19.10 2.64 3.31
CA LEU A 14 19.62 1.30 3.00
C LEU A 14 18.72 0.57 2.00
N TYR A 15 17.44 0.95 1.90
CA TYR A 15 16.43 0.32 1.05
C TYR A 15 16.25 1.04 -0.27
N ASP A 16 16.45 2.36 -0.29
CA ASP A 16 16.29 3.17 -1.49
C ASP A 16 17.05 2.62 -2.72
N PRO A 17 18.28 2.05 -2.60
CA PRO A 17 18.98 1.42 -3.73
C PRO A 17 18.24 0.22 -4.35
N TYR A 18 17.27 -0.39 -3.63
CA TYR A 18 16.52 -1.55 -4.12
C TYR A 18 15.22 -1.17 -4.83
N LEU A 19 14.81 0.11 -4.80
CA LEU A 19 13.55 0.55 -5.40
C LEU A 19 13.48 0.30 -6.90
N HIS A 20 14.60 0.34 -7.62
CA HIS A 20 14.62 0.07 -9.07
C HIS A 20 14.21 -1.37 -9.43
N TYR A 21 14.30 -2.33 -8.48
CA TYR A 21 13.79 -3.69 -8.68
C TYR A 21 12.27 -3.81 -8.45
N CYS A 22 11.60 -2.70 -8.10
CA CYS A 22 10.17 -2.70 -7.78
C CYS A 22 9.27 -2.27 -8.95
N ALA A 23 9.80 -2.10 -10.16
CA ALA A 23 9.07 -1.50 -11.29
C ALA A 23 7.70 -2.16 -11.61
N GLU A 24 7.58 -3.48 -11.43
CA GLU A 24 6.35 -4.23 -11.66
C GLU A 24 5.78 -4.84 -10.36
N ARG A 25 6.22 -4.34 -9.19
CA ARG A 25 5.85 -4.89 -7.88
C ARG A 25 4.83 -4.01 -7.17
N GLY A 26 4.14 -4.61 -6.21
CA GLY A 26 3.09 -3.97 -5.43
C GLY A 26 3.59 -3.05 -4.30
N CYS A 27 2.64 -2.40 -3.67
CA CYS A 27 2.82 -1.46 -2.56
C CYS A 27 3.64 -2.02 -1.39
N GLU A 28 3.62 -3.34 -1.17
CA GLU A 28 4.32 -4.00 -0.07
C GLU A 28 5.84 -3.84 -0.13
N TYR A 29 6.39 -3.40 -1.27
CA TYR A 29 7.81 -3.14 -1.45
C TYR A 29 8.21 -1.68 -1.20
N SER A 30 7.25 -0.77 -0.96
CA SER A 30 7.59 0.57 -0.50
C SER A 30 8.17 0.51 0.91
N PHE A 31 9.17 1.35 1.20
CA PHE A 31 9.76 1.41 2.54
C PHE A 31 8.73 1.84 3.58
N ALA A 32 7.86 2.79 3.23
CA ALA A 32 6.80 3.23 4.11
C ALA A 32 5.87 2.07 4.49
N ASN A 33 5.38 1.28 3.51
CA ASN A 33 4.53 0.13 3.77
C ASN A 33 5.22 -0.88 4.69
N MET A 34 6.50 -1.20 4.45
CA MET A 34 7.27 -2.11 5.31
C MET A 34 7.30 -1.67 6.77
N TYR A 35 7.47 -0.37 7.02
CA TYR A 35 7.53 0.18 8.37
C TYR A 35 6.14 0.34 9.02
N LEU A 36 5.18 0.89 8.28
CA LEU A 36 3.87 1.29 8.81
C LEU A 36 3.09 0.13 9.41
N TRP A 37 3.03 -0.99 8.71
CA TRP A 37 2.29 -2.16 9.18
C TRP A 37 3.01 -2.96 10.26
N GLY A 38 4.34 -2.78 10.44
CA GLY A 38 5.14 -3.36 11.52
C GLY A 38 5.20 -4.89 11.54
N ARG A 39 4.82 -5.55 10.44
CA ARG A 39 4.76 -7.02 10.32
C ARG A 39 5.90 -7.59 9.50
N GLN A 40 6.65 -6.74 8.83
CA GLN A 40 7.73 -7.12 7.95
C GLN A 40 9.07 -6.97 8.67
N LYS A 41 9.89 -8.00 8.55
CA LYS A 41 11.29 -8.01 8.98
C LYS A 41 12.15 -8.22 7.74
N THR A 42 13.35 -7.68 7.74
CA THR A 42 14.23 -7.73 6.59
C THR A 42 15.63 -8.20 7.00
N THR A 43 16.36 -8.69 6.02
CA THR A 43 17.79 -8.95 6.14
C THR A 43 18.45 -8.76 4.78
N PHE A 44 19.73 -8.40 4.77
CA PHE A 44 20.54 -8.38 3.57
C PHE A 44 21.32 -9.69 3.47
N HIS A 45 21.24 -10.34 2.33
CA HIS A 45 21.94 -11.58 2.06
C HIS A 45 22.59 -11.54 0.67
N GLN A 46 23.91 -11.63 0.60
CA GLN A 46 24.67 -11.60 -0.65
C GLN A 46 24.30 -10.42 -1.60
N GLY A 47 24.11 -9.23 -1.03
CA GLY A 47 23.74 -8.04 -1.79
C GLY A 47 22.24 -7.95 -2.14
N ASN A 48 21.42 -8.92 -1.74
CA ASN A 48 19.98 -8.91 -1.96
C ASN A 48 19.23 -8.59 -0.67
N LEU A 49 18.05 -7.98 -0.81
CA LEU A 49 17.14 -7.69 0.29
C LEU A 49 16.10 -8.81 0.39
N ALA A 50 16.10 -9.52 1.50
CA ALA A 50 15.15 -10.59 1.82
C ALA A 50 14.16 -10.13 2.91
N PHE A 51 12.95 -10.68 2.87
CA PHE A 51 11.84 -10.29 3.73
C PHE A 51 11.21 -11.49 4.42
N PHE A 52 10.86 -11.32 5.67
CA PHE A 52 10.08 -12.28 6.45
C PHE A 52 8.90 -11.57 7.11
N CYS A 53 7.71 -12.11 6.94
CA CYS A 53 6.48 -11.53 7.42
C CYS A 53 5.69 -12.53 8.25
N GLN A 54 4.92 -12.02 9.20
CA GLN A 54 3.89 -12.81 9.88
C GLN A 54 2.53 -12.20 9.53
N PHE A 55 1.69 -12.97 8.86
CA PHE A 55 0.37 -12.55 8.43
C PHE A 55 -0.66 -13.64 8.74
N ASN A 56 -1.76 -13.27 9.44
CA ASN A 56 -2.82 -14.20 9.82
C ASN A 56 -2.31 -15.50 10.45
N ARG A 57 -1.35 -15.40 11.38
CA ARG A 57 -0.66 -16.52 12.04
C ARG A 57 0.19 -17.41 11.11
N LYS A 58 0.31 -17.02 9.83
CA LYS A 58 1.22 -17.70 8.88
C LYS A 58 2.53 -16.94 8.82
N SER A 59 3.63 -17.66 8.81
CA SER A 59 4.96 -17.14 8.49
C SER A 59 5.18 -17.24 7.00
N VAL A 60 5.59 -16.14 6.38
CA VAL A 60 5.77 -16.05 4.93
C VAL A 60 6.99 -15.20 4.60
N TYR A 61 7.61 -15.47 3.46
CA TYR A 61 8.64 -14.62 2.88
C TYR A 61 8.05 -13.83 1.72
N LYS A 62 8.50 -12.61 1.47
CA LYS A 62 8.28 -11.98 0.17
C LYS A 62 9.39 -12.39 -0.79
N PHE A 63 9.08 -12.36 -2.09
CA PHE A 63 10.10 -12.57 -3.09
C PHE A 63 11.23 -11.53 -2.91
N PRO A 64 12.52 -11.92 -2.87
CA PRO A 64 13.62 -11.02 -2.55
C PRO A 64 13.86 -10.01 -3.67
N LEU A 65 14.54 -8.88 -3.33
CA LEU A 65 14.96 -7.86 -4.29
C LEU A 65 16.47 -7.87 -4.47
N GLY A 66 16.94 -7.78 -5.69
CA GLY A 66 18.36 -7.73 -6.03
C GLY A 66 18.65 -8.32 -7.39
N GLU A 67 19.92 -8.59 -7.70
CA GLU A 67 20.35 -9.07 -9.01
C GLU A 67 20.42 -10.60 -9.07
N ASN A 68 21.30 -11.20 -8.29
CA ASN A 68 21.50 -12.66 -8.27
C ASN A 68 20.65 -13.28 -7.15
N LEU A 69 19.39 -13.54 -7.42
CA LEU A 69 18.40 -13.94 -6.40
C LEU A 69 18.47 -15.41 -6.00
N LYS A 70 19.00 -16.31 -6.86
CA LYS A 70 18.97 -17.75 -6.60
C LYS A 70 19.63 -18.15 -5.26
N PRO A 71 20.85 -17.68 -4.91
CA PRO A 71 21.46 -18.00 -3.62
C PRO A 71 20.65 -17.49 -2.42
N THR A 72 19.96 -16.37 -2.57
CA THR A 72 19.09 -15.82 -1.52
C THR A 72 17.80 -16.65 -1.37
N LEU A 73 17.24 -17.16 -2.46
CA LEU A 73 16.11 -18.09 -2.42
C LEU A 73 16.51 -19.43 -1.82
N ASP A 74 17.68 -19.97 -2.17
CA ASP A 74 18.23 -21.17 -1.53
C ASP A 74 18.37 -20.99 0.00
N ALA A 75 18.85 -19.80 0.43
CA ALA A 75 18.95 -19.47 1.85
C ALA A 75 17.57 -19.29 2.52
N ILE A 76 16.56 -18.73 1.84
CA ILE A 76 15.18 -18.64 2.32
C ILE A 76 14.57 -20.03 2.50
N ILE A 77 14.76 -20.94 1.53
CA ILE A 77 14.29 -22.34 1.62
C ILE A 77 14.94 -23.04 2.82
N ALA A 78 16.26 -22.88 2.98
CA ALA A 78 16.99 -23.45 4.12
C ALA A 78 16.52 -22.86 5.46
N ASP A 79 16.28 -21.55 5.51
CA ASP A 79 15.77 -20.85 6.70
C ASP A 79 14.37 -21.35 7.11
N ALA A 80 13.48 -21.57 6.14
CA ALA A 80 12.16 -22.12 6.39
C ALA A 80 12.24 -23.52 7.01
N ARG A 81 13.08 -24.41 6.46
CA ARG A 81 13.32 -25.75 6.99
C ARG A 81 13.90 -25.72 8.40
N GLU A 82 14.88 -24.87 8.65
CA GLU A 82 15.53 -24.71 9.96
C GLU A 82 14.55 -24.17 11.01
N ARG A 83 13.59 -23.33 10.62
CA ARG A 83 12.49 -22.85 11.48
C ARG A 83 11.37 -23.86 11.67
N GLY A 84 11.32 -24.94 10.89
CA GLY A 84 10.22 -25.90 10.91
C GLY A 84 8.90 -25.31 10.39
N ILE A 85 8.95 -24.42 9.39
CA ILE A 85 7.78 -23.77 8.79
C ILE A 85 7.74 -24.05 7.28
N PRO A 86 6.55 -24.06 6.67
CA PRO A 86 6.44 -24.16 5.21
C PRO A 86 7.13 -22.96 4.52
N CYS A 87 7.88 -23.22 3.46
CA CYS A 87 8.45 -22.18 2.63
C CYS A 87 7.37 -21.60 1.71
N ARG A 88 6.75 -20.52 2.14
CA ARG A 88 5.75 -19.75 1.39
C ARG A 88 6.35 -18.42 0.96
N LEU A 89 6.28 -18.13 -0.33
CA LEU A 89 6.65 -16.86 -0.91
C LEU A 89 5.39 -16.12 -1.35
N THR A 90 5.35 -14.80 -1.13
CA THR A 90 4.23 -13.94 -1.52
C THR A 90 4.71 -12.73 -2.32
N CYS A 91 3.78 -11.98 -2.88
CA CYS A 91 4.02 -10.79 -3.69
C CYS A 91 4.87 -11.08 -4.95
N LEU A 92 4.76 -12.28 -5.51
CA LEU A 92 5.45 -12.62 -6.75
C LEU A 92 4.76 -11.96 -7.94
N THR A 93 5.56 -11.51 -8.88
CA THR A 93 5.11 -11.20 -10.24
C THR A 93 5.02 -12.48 -11.08
N ALA A 94 4.42 -12.40 -12.28
CA ALA A 94 4.45 -13.51 -13.23
C ALA A 94 5.89 -13.90 -13.61
N GLN A 95 6.78 -12.91 -13.77
CA GLN A 95 8.19 -13.14 -14.06
C GLN A 95 8.91 -13.87 -12.92
N ASP A 96 8.62 -13.54 -11.65
CA ASP A 96 9.21 -14.24 -10.50
C ASP A 96 8.78 -15.71 -10.46
N LYS A 97 7.54 -15.99 -10.83
CA LYS A 97 7.03 -17.36 -10.97
C LYS A 97 7.81 -18.14 -12.02
N ASP A 98 8.06 -17.53 -13.19
CA ASP A 98 8.83 -18.15 -14.27
C ASP A 98 10.28 -18.42 -13.83
N LEU A 99 10.90 -17.50 -13.07
CA LEU A 99 12.23 -17.69 -12.48
C LEU A 99 12.25 -18.86 -11.48
N LEU A 100 11.26 -18.95 -10.59
CA LEU A 100 11.16 -20.07 -9.65
C LEU A 100 10.99 -21.40 -10.36
N GLU A 101 10.15 -21.46 -11.40
CA GLU A 101 9.97 -22.69 -12.18
C GLU A 101 11.25 -23.08 -12.93
N ALA A 102 12.01 -22.11 -13.43
CA ALA A 102 13.29 -22.37 -14.10
C ALA A 102 14.38 -22.88 -13.13
N TRP A 103 14.44 -22.34 -11.91
CA TRP A 103 15.47 -22.71 -10.93
C TRP A 103 15.11 -23.93 -10.08
N TYR A 104 13.82 -24.20 -9.90
CA TYR A 104 13.27 -25.29 -9.06
C TYR A 104 12.13 -26.00 -9.80
N PRO A 105 12.41 -26.68 -10.93
CA PRO A 105 11.36 -27.24 -11.80
C PRO A 105 10.39 -28.14 -11.04
N GLY A 106 9.11 -27.83 -11.10
CA GLY A 106 8.03 -28.60 -10.49
C GLY A 106 8.02 -28.61 -8.95
N GLN A 107 8.91 -27.86 -8.27
CA GLN A 107 9.01 -27.88 -6.81
C GLN A 107 8.05 -26.91 -6.12
N PHE A 108 7.50 -25.92 -6.82
CA PHE A 108 6.56 -24.98 -6.25
C PHE A 108 5.14 -25.21 -6.75
N TYR A 109 4.20 -24.93 -5.87
CA TYR A 109 2.80 -24.74 -6.20
C TYR A 109 2.52 -23.24 -6.27
N PHE A 110 1.82 -22.76 -7.33
CA PHE A 110 1.53 -21.34 -7.54
C PHE A 110 0.05 -21.06 -7.48
N GLN A 111 -0.32 -19.98 -6.81
CA GLN A 111 -1.71 -19.52 -6.71
C GLN A 111 -1.79 -18.01 -6.90
N PRO A 112 -2.68 -17.49 -7.78
CA PRO A 112 -2.91 -16.07 -7.88
C PRO A 112 -3.58 -15.55 -6.61
N ASP A 113 -3.15 -14.39 -6.15
CA ASP A 113 -3.67 -13.71 -4.96
C ASP A 113 -4.49 -12.49 -5.37
N ARG A 114 -5.68 -12.75 -5.95
CA ARG A 114 -6.53 -11.70 -6.51
C ARG A 114 -6.92 -10.61 -5.51
N ASP A 115 -7.03 -10.95 -4.25
CA ASP A 115 -7.47 -10.04 -3.19
C ASP A 115 -6.38 -9.02 -2.82
N SER A 116 -5.12 -9.35 -3.12
CA SER A 116 -3.95 -8.49 -2.91
C SER A 116 -3.51 -7.71 -4.18
N TYR A 117 -4.25 -7.76 -5.30
CA TYR A 117 -3.88 -7.02 -6.52
C TYR A 117 -3.99 -5.52 -6.31
N ASP A 118 -2.92 -4.77 -6.60
CA ASP A 118 -2.96 -3.31 -6.53
C ASP A 118 -3.65 -2.69 -7.74
N TYR A 119 -4.29 -1.56 -7.48
CA TYR A 119 -4.99 -0.76 -8.47
C TYR A 119 -4.17 0.47 -8.83
N VAL A 120 -3.68 0.54 -10.07
CA VAL A 120 -2.84 1.63 -10.55
C VAL A 120 -3.59 2.51 -11.54
N TYR A 121 -3.56 3.82 -11.31
CA TYR A 121 -4.27 4.82 -12.10
C TYR A 121 -3.30 5.86 -12.64
N SER A 122 -3.63 6.45 -13.78
CA SER A 122 -2.96 7.66 -14.24
C SER A 122 -3.26 8.82 -13.28
N VAL A 123 -2.21 9.54 -12.85
CA VAL A 123 -2.36 10.75 -12.03
C VAL A 123 -3.20 11.79 -12.75
N GLU A 124 -3.03 11.95 -14.06
CA GLU A 124 -3.82 12.85 -14.91
C GLU A 124 -5.31 12.47 -14.90
N ALA A 125 -5.62 11.17 -15.02
CA ALA A 125 -7.00 10.68 -15.03
C ALA A 125 -7.72 10.98 -13.70
N LEU A 126 -7.06 10.78 -12.55
CA LEU A 126 -7.64 11.06 -11.24
C LEU A 126 -7.70 12.57 -10.94
N ALA A 127 -6.72 13.36 -11.37
CA ALA A 127 -6.70 14.81 -11.20
C ALA A 127 -7.80 15.52 -12.00
N GLU A 128 -8.09 15.06 -13.21
CA GLU A 128 -9.01 15.73 -14.13
C GLU A 128 -10.41 15.12 -14.17
N LEU A 129 -10.53 13.81 -13.92
CA LEU A 129 -11.77 13.05 -14.02
C LEU A 129 -12.48 13.26 -15.37
N LYS A 130 -11.71 13.41 -16.47
CA LYS A 130 -12.24 13.66 -17.82
C LYS A 130 -12.91 12.42 -18.44
N GLY A 131 -13.77 12.65 -19.42
CA GLY A 131 -14.41 11.62 -20.20
C GLY A 131 -15.68 11.04 -19.58
N LYS A 132 -16.38 10.20 -20.38
CA LYS A 132 -17.67 9.60 -20.02
C LYS A 132 -17.56 8.60 -18.87
N LYS A 133 -16.48 7.82 -18.84
CA LYS A 133 -16.26 6.78 -17.83
C LYS A 133 -16.19 7.38 -16.41
N LEU A 134 -15.50 8.52 -16.23
CA LEU A 134 -15.32 9.18 -14.95
C LEU A 134 -16.37 10.25 -14.63
N GLN A 135 -17.43 10.39 -15.46
CA GLN A 135 -18.46 11.39 -15.27
C GLN A 135 -19.15 11.30 -13.89
N SER A 136 -19.44 10.11 -13.42
CA SER A 136 -20.04 9.90 -12.08
C SER A 136 -19.13 10.46 -10.98
N LYS A 137 -17.83 10.18 -11.04
CA LYS A 137 -16.84 10.67 -10.05
C LYS A 137 -16.71 12.19 -10.12
N ARG A 138 -16.66 12.75 -11.31
CA ARG A 138 -16.67 14.20 -11.52
C ARG A 138 -17.93 14.85 -10.94
N ASN A 139 -19.09 14.22 -11.14
CA ASN A 139 -20.35 14.72 -10.59
C ASN A 139 -20.36 14.69 -9.05
N HIS A 140 -19.80 13.64 -8.42
CA HIS A 140 -19.63 13.59 -6.95
C HIS A 140 -18.71 14.73 -6.46
N CYS A 141 -17.57 14.96 -7.11
CA CYS A 141 -16.69 16.08 -6.78
C CYS A 141 -17.40 17.42 -6.94
N ASN A 142 -18.08 17.65 -8.08
CA ASN A 142 -18.76 18.92 -8.33
C ASN A 142 -19.87 19.17 -7.30
N ARG A 143 -20.65 18.13 -6.96
CA ARG A 143 -21.68 18.23 -5.92
C ARG A 143 -21.06 18.58 -4.58
N PHE A 144 -19.95 17.94 -4.19
CA PHE A 144 -19.23 18.25 -2.96
C PHE A 144 -18.86 19.74 -2.90
N TRP A 145 -18.18 20.25 -3.92
CA TRP A 145 -17.73 21.65 -3.94
C TRP A 145 -18.88 22.67 -4.01
N ASN A 146 -20.01 22.30 -4.62
CA ASN A 146 -21.20 23.15 -4.63
C ASN A 146 -21.92 23.15 -3.26
N THR A 147 -21.89 22.03 -2.54
CA THR A 147 -22.54 21.91 -1.22
C THR A 147 -21.67 22.50 -0.11
N TYR A 148 -20.34 22.41 -0.25
CA TYR A 148 -19.36 22.85 0.74
C TYR A 148 -18.35 23.83 0.10
N PRO A 149 -18.80 25.02 -0.35
CA PRO A 149 -17.98 25.92 -1.19
C PRO A 149 -16.78 26.51 -0.45
N GLU A 150 -16.82 26.62 0.86
CA GLU A 150 -15.73 27.15 1.69
C GLU A 150 -14.69 26.10 2.08
N THR A 151 -14.78 24.90 1.52
CA THR A 151 -13.80 23.86 1.81
C THR A 151 -12.43 24.23 1.24
N ALA A 152 -11.39 24.11 2.06
CA ALA A 152 -10.00 24.25 1.65
C ALA A 152 -9.30 22.88 1.59
N ALA A 153 -8.41 22.72 0.61
CA ALA A 153 -7.49 21.59 0.54
C ALA A 153 -6.11 22.05 1.00
N GLU A 154 -5.58 21.44 2.06
CA GLU A 154 -4.34 21.83 2.72
C GLU A 154 -3.39 20.66 2.88
N PRO A 155 -2.05 20.83 2.71
CA PRO A 155 -1.09 19.81 3.06
C PRO A 155 -1.17 19.43 4.55
N ILE A 156 -0.91 18.17 4.86
CA ILE A 156 -0.72 17.74 6.25
C ILE A 156 0.63 18.28 6.75
N THR A 157 0.58 19.02 7.85
CA THR A 157 1.75 19.63 8.51
C THR A 157 1.82 19.20 9.97
N ALA A 158 2.88 19.61 10.67
CA ALA A 158 2.99 19.39 12.12
C ALA A 158 1.86 20.11 12.88
N GLU A 159 1.50 21.31 12.41
CA GLU A 159 0.51 22.19 13.06
C GLU A 159 -0.90 21.60 12.97
N ASN A 160 -1.31 21.02 11.83
CA ASN A 160 -2.65 20.45 11.66
C ASN A 160 -2.75 18.94 11.98
N THR A 161 -1.63 18.28 12.29
CA THR A 161 -1.60 16.86 12.67
C THR A 161 -2.52 16.53 13.86
N PRO A 162 -2.65 17.35 14.92
CA PRO A 162 -3.59 17.09 16.01
C PRO A 162 -5.05 17.02 15.53
N GLU A 163 -5.45 17.88 14.60
CA GLU A 163 -6.81 17.91 14.03
C GLU A 163 -7.07 16.69 13.13
N VAL A 164 -6.04 16.26 12.37
CA VAL A 164 -6.11 15.00 11.59
C VAL A 164 -6.35 13.82 12.52
N LYS A 165 -5.63 13.74 13.65
CA LYS A 165 -5.83 12.68 14.65
C LYS A 165 -7.23 12.70 15.24
N ALA A 166 -7.75 13.88 15.60
CA ALA A 166 -9.10 14.02 16.14
C ALA A 166 -10.16 13.53 15.15
N MET A 167 -10.05 13.92 13.87
CA MET A 167 -10.95 13.42 12.80
C MET A 167 -10.88 11.90 12.66
N LEU A 168 -9.69 11.32 12.70
CA LEU A 168 -9.51 9.87 12.60
C LEU A 168 -10.10 9.13 13.81
N GLU A 169 -9.93 9.65 15.02
CA GLU A 169 -10.54 9.09 16.24
C GLU A 169 -12.06 9.05 16.13
N GLU A 170 -12.69 10.15 15.68
CA GLU A 170 -14.13 10.21 15.42
C GLU A 170 -14.53 9.19 14.34
N TRP A 171 -13.78 9.11 13.25
CA TRP A 171 -14.05 8.18 12.16
C TRP A 171 -14.02 6.71 12.63
N PHE A 172 -12.96 6.32 13.36
CA PHE A 172 -12.85 4.96 13.89
C PHE A 172 -13.94 4.65 14.93
N ALA A 173 -14.27 5.59 15.81
CA ALA A 173 -15.35 5.44 16.78
C ALA A 173 -16.71 5.19 16.11
N GLN A 174 -17.01 5.95 15.05
CA GLN A 174 -18.24 5.77 14.26
C GLN A 174 -18.29 4.39 13.59
N LYS A 175 -17.19 3.93 12.99
CA LYS A 175 -17.11 2.61 12.32
C LYS A 175 -17.24 1.46 13.32
N LEU A 176 -16.61 1.56 14.49
CA LEU A 176 -16.74 0.57 15.56
C LEU A 176 -18.14 0.56 16.16
N SER A 177 -18.83 1.69 16.24
CA SER A 177 -20.23 1.76 16.66
C SER A 177 -21.16 1.09 15.66
N ALA A 178 -20.89 1.21 14.36
CA ALA A 178 -21.67 0.57 13.30
C ALA A 178 -21.40 -0.95 13.19
N ASP A 179 -20.17 -1.38 13.42
CA ASP A 179 -19.74 -2.79 13.45
C ASP A 179 -18.79 -3.05 14.63
N PRO A 180 -19.30 -3.45 15.80
CA PRO A 180 -18.47 -3.74 16.98
C PRO A 180 -17.51 -4.94 16.80
N THR A 181 -17.71 -5.75 15.77
CA THR A 181 -16.81 -6.90 15.46
C THR A 181 -15.63 -6.51 14.60
N ALA A 182 -15.67 -5.34 13.96
CA ALA A 182 -14.57 -4.82 13.15
C ALA A 182 -13.33 -4.55 14.01
N SER A 183 -12.17 -4.78 13.43
CA SER A 183 -10.90 -4.50 14.09
C SER A 183 -10.04 -3.58 13.22
N PHE A 184 -9.85 -2.35 13.68
CA PHE A 184 -9.04 -1.33 13.02
C PHE A 184 -7.67 -1.12 13.70
N TYR A 185 -7.33 -1.92 14.70
CA TYR A 185 -6.12 -1.72 15.52
C TYR A 185 -4.86 -1.56 14.67
N LEU A 186 -4.67 -2.39 13.66
CA LEU A 186 -3.48 -2.33 12.81
C LEU A 186 -3.44 -1.09 11.94
N GLU A 187 -4.59 -0.71 11.37
CA GLU A 187 -4.70 0.49 10.55
C GLU A 187 -4.50 1.76 11.39
N GLN A 188 -5.09 1.82 12.59
CA GLN A 188 -4.87 2.91 13.53
C GLN A 188 -3.39 3.04 13.90
N ALA A 189 -2.72 1.93 14.19
CA ALA A 189 -1.30 1.92 14.51
C ALA A 189 -0.45 2.35 13.31
N ALA A 190 -0.80 1.92 12.09
CA ALA A 190 -0.10 2.30 10.86
C ALA A 190 -0.25 3.81 10.58
N ILE A 191 -1.46 4.34 10.68
CA ILE A 191 -1.71 5.79 10.49
C ILE A 191 -0.99 6.61 11.56
N SER A 192 -0.99 6.16 12.82
CA SER A 192 -0.26 6.84 13.90
C SER A 192 1.24 6.93 13.61
N ARG A 193 1.85 5.82 13.14
CA ARG A 193 3.27 5.81 12.73
C ARG A 193 3.50 6.73 11.52
N ALA A 194 2.58 6.74 10.56
CA ALA A 194 2.66 7.60 9.39
C ALA A 194 2.69 9.09 9.76
N LEU A 195 1.80 9.51 10.64
CA LEU A 195 1.75 10.89 11.14
C LEU A 195 2.98 11.25 12.00
N GLN A 196 3.49 10.30 12.80
CA GLN A 196 4.64 10.52 13.68
C GLN A 196 5.95 10.62 12.89
N HIS A 197 6.16 9.78 11.88
CA HIS A 197 7.41 9.65 11.13
C HIS A 197 7.27 10.13 9.67
N ARG A 198 6.31 11.02 9.41
CA ARG A 198 5.96 11.48 8.07
C ARG A 198 7.17 11.96 7.27
N GLU A 199 7.99 12.82 7.88
CA GLU A 199 9.15 13.41 7.21
C GLU A 199 10.25 12.39 6.96
N GLU A 200 10.57 11.56 7.97
CA GLU A 200 11.58 10.50 7.85
C GLU A 200 11.21 9.46 6.77
N LEU A 201 9.92 9.16 6.62
CA LEU A 201 9.41 8.24 5.61
C LEU A 201 9.24 8.88 4.23
N GLY A 202 9.38 10.21 4.12
CA GLY A 202 9.11 10.95 2.89
C GLY A 202 7.63 10.89 2.50
N MET A 203 6.74 10.85 3.48
CA MET A 203 5.29 10.80 3.23
C MET A 203 4.72 12.20 3.01
N GLU A 204 3.76 12.27 2.13
CA GLU A 204 2.96 13.45 1.84
C GLU A 204 1.49 13.18 2.10
N GLY A 205 0.77 14.21 2.49
CA GLY A 205 -0.67 14.09 2.74
C GLY A 205 -1.41 15.38 2.50
N LEU A 206 -2.70 15.25 2.33
CA LEU A 206 -3.63 16.36 2.15
C LEU A 206 -4.85 16.18 3.07
N VAL A 207 -5.42 17.27 3.54
CA VAL A 207 -6.71 17.31 4.23
C VAL A 207 -7.70 18.17 3.46
N LEU A 208 -8.98 17.88 3.64
CA LEU A 208 -10.05 18.83 3.34
C LEU A 208 -10.53 19.42 4.66
N ARG A 209 -10.57 20.77 4.70
CA ARG A 209 -11.08 21.55 5.85
C ARG A 209 -12.34 22.28 5.46
N TYR A 210 -13.39 22.13 6.25
CA TYR A 210 -14.66 22.82 6.10
C TYR A 210 -15.11 23.36 7.46
N GLU A 211 -15.51 24.65 7.53
CA GLU A 211 -15.93 25.32 8.78
C GLU A 211 -14.94 25.11 9.94
N GLY A 212 -13.65 25.22 9.65
CA GLY A 212 -12.58 25.05 10.64
C GLY A 212 -12.27 23.61 11.05
N LYS A 213 -12.98 22.59 10.53
CA LYS A 213 -12.77 21.19 10.88
C LYS A 213 -12.12 20.42 9.72
N VAL A 214 -11.21 19.51 10.03
CA VAL A 214 -10.73 18.50 9.08
C VAL A 214 -11.83 17.47 8.87
N ILE A 215 -12.28 17.31 7.62
CA ILE A 215 -13.39 16.41 7.25
C ILE A 215 -12.94 15.24 6.37
N ALA A 216 -11.75 15.31 5.79
CA ALA A 216 -11.13 14.21 5.05
C ALA A 216 -9.61 14.32 5.10
N MET A 217 -8.93 13.18 4.96
CA MET A 217 -7.47 13.11 4.85
C MET A 217 -7.05 12.02 3.89
N THR A 218 -5.87 12.21 3.29
CA THR A 218 -5.17 11.17 2.53
C THR A 218 -3.68 11.31 2.77
N MET A 219 -2.95 10.18 2.73
CA MET A 219 -1.49 10.16 2.86
C MET A 219 -0.89 9.04 2.01
N GLY A 220 0.30 9.30 1.50
CA GLY A 220 1.05 8.33 0.73
C GLY A 220 2.54 8.64 0.69
N SER A 221 3.29 7.85 -0.05
CA SER A 221 4.74 8.01 -0.26
C SER A 221 5.14 7.60 -1.68
N ALA A 222 6.30 8.07 -2.15
CA ALA A 222 6.86 7.59 -3.39
C ALA A 222 7.16 6.09 -3.32
N LEU A 223 6.70 5.32 -4.31
CA LEU A 223 7.05 3.92 -4.51
C LEU A 223 8.18 3.80 -5.55
N LEU A 224 8.03 4.52 -6.66
CA LEU A 224 9.02 4.63 -7.73
C LEU A 224 9.17 6.11 -8.12
N LYS A 225 10.10 6.42 -9.02
CA LYS A 225 10.28 7.77 -9.53
C LYS A 225 9.00 8.35 -10.18
N ASP A 226 8.25 7.50 -10.85
CA ASP A 226 7.03 7.85 -11.60
C ASP A 226 5.73 7.37 -10.94
N THR A 227 5.81 6.69 -9.80
CA THR A 227 4.66 6.07 -9.11
C THR A 227 4.61 6.47 -7.65
N PHE A 228 3.47 6.97 -7.20
CA PHE A 228 3.19 7.31 -5.81
C PHE A 228 2.16 6.33 -5.23
N ASP A 229 2.42 5.86 -4.02
CA ASP A 229 1.59 4.90 -3.30
C ASP A 229 0.70 5.62 -2.29
N ILE A 230 -0.61 5.42 -2.37
CA ILE A 230 -1.60 6.04 -1.48
C ILE A 230 -2.00 5.03 -0.41
N HIS A 231 -1.42 5.17 0.77
CA HIS A 231 -1.60 4.25 1.88
C HIS A 231 -2.93 4.43 2.62
N PHE A 232 -3.37 5.67 2.79
CA PHE A 232 -4.56 5.98 3.59
C PHE A 232 -5.41 7.03 2.90
N GLU A 233 -6.72 6.83 2.93
CA GLU A 233 -7.73 7.80 2.50
C GLU A 233 -8.97 7.64 3.39
N LYS A 234 -9.33 8.67 4.12
CA LYS A 234 -10.46 8.70 5.05
C LYS A 234 -11.27 9.97 4.86
N ALA A 235 -12.59 9.85 4.99
CA ALA A 235 -13.49 11.00 5.02
C ALA A 235 -14.58 10.77 6.08
N SER A 236 -14.95 11.81 6.79
CA SER A 236 -16.01 11.79 7.79
C SER A 236 -17.37 11.53 7.14
N ASP A 237 -18.22 10.77 7.79
CA ASP A 237 -19.60 10.55 7.37
C ASP A 237 -20.36 11.88 7.39
N GLY A 238 -21.37 12.02 6.54
CA GLY A 238 -22.17 13.23 6.43
C GLY A 238 -21.68 14.26 5.38
N TYR A 239 -20.50 14.10 4.83
CA TYR A 239 -19.97 14.95 3.75
C TYR A 239 -19.97 14.20 2.41
N ASP A 240 -21.15 14.16 1.77
CA ASP A 240 -21.33 13.43 0.51
C ASP A 240 -20.35 13.92 -0.58
N GLY A 241 -19.60 12.99 -1.16
CA GLY A 241 -18.59 13.29 -2.19
C GLY A 241 -17.20 13.61 -1.63
N ALA A 242 -16.99 13.70 -0.31
CA ALA A 242 -15.68 14.04 0.28
C ALA A 242 -14.56 13.06 -0.14
N TYR A 243 -14.83 11.74 -0.19
CA TYR A 243 -13.86 10.77 -0.72
C TYR A 243 -13.45 11.05 -2.17
N ALA A 244 -14.40 11.41 -3.03
CA ALA A 244 -14.07 11.73 -4.42
C ALA A 244 -13.31 13.06 -4.53
N ALA A 245 -13.65 14.03 -3.68
CA ALA A 245 -12.99 15.32 -3.62
C ALA A 245 -11.55 15.20 -3.14
N ILE A 246 -11.30 14.55 -2.00
CA ILE A 246 -9.93 14.38 -1.46
C ILE A 246 -9.03 13.60 -2.42
N ASN A 247 -9.55 12.55 -3.05
CA ASN A 247 -8.82 11.77 -4.04
C ASN A 247 -8.37 12.64 -5.23
N ARG A 248 -9.29 13.43 -5.79
CA ARG A 248 -8.98 14.35 -6.90
C ARG A 248 -7.99 15.42 -6.50
N GLU A 249 -8.19 16.07 -5.36
CA GLU A 249 -7.31 17.17 -4.92
C GLU A 249 -5.92 16.66 -4.58
N PHE A 250 -5.80 15.46 -4.02
CA PHE A 250 -4.49 14.85 -3.78
C PHE A 250 -3.76 14.50 -5.08
N ALA A 251 -4.49 13.94 -6.07
CA ALA A 251 -3.91 13.71 -7.39
C ALA A 251 -3.42 15.01 -8.06
N ARG A 252 -4.16 16.12 -7.92
CA ARG A 252 -3.75 17.44 -8.39
C ARG A 252 -2.54 17.99 -7.67
N TYR A 253 -2.53 17.88 -6.34
CA TYR A 253 -1.41 18.30 -5.50
C TYR A 253 -0.12 17.56 -5.89
N LEU A 254 -0.18 16.24 -5.98
CA LEU A 254 0.97 15.41 -6.33
C LEU A 254 1.47 15.71 -7.76
N ARG A 255 0.56 15.82 -8.73
CA ARG A 255 0.90 16.19 -10.12
C ARG A 255 1.62 17.55 -10.20
N GLY A 256 1.15 18.52 -9.42
CA GLY A 256 1.77 19.85 -9.36
C GLY A 256 3.14 19.87 -8.74
N LYS A 257 3.36 19.00 -7.75
CA LYS A 257 4.61 18.92 -7.00
C LYS A 257 5.67 18.01 -7.64
N HIS A 258 5.24 16.95 -8.31
CA HIS A 258 6.08 15.92 -8.92
C HIS A 258 5.84 15.83 -10.43
N PRO A 259 6.56 16.62 -11.26
CA PRO A 259 6.32 16.66 -12.71
C PRO A 259 6.52 15.33 -13.43
N ASP A 260 7.40 14.46 -12.90
CA ASP A 260 7.69 13.14 -13.47
C ASP A 260 6.66 12.07 -13.07
N LEU A 261 5.73 12.40 -12.15
CA LEU A 261 4.75 11.44 -11.63
C LEU A 261 3.70 11.09 -12.70
N GLN A 262 3.57 9.81 -12.99
CA GLN A 262 2.61 9.29 -13.97
C GLN A 262 1.50 8.47 -13.32
N TRP A 263 1.81 7.75 -12.24
CA TRP A 263 0.96 6.72 -11.69
C TRP A 263 0.68 6.92 -10.20
N LEU A 264 -0.55 6.62 -9.81
CA LEU A 264 -0.97 6.50 -8.43
C LEU A 264 -1.38 5.05 -8.16
N ASN A 265 -0.63 4.36 -7.29
CA ASN A 265 -1.02 3.07 -6.74
C ASN A 265 -1.95 3.34 -5.55
N ARG A 266 -3.13 2.72 -5.53
CA ARG A 266 -4.09 2.84 -4.43
C ARG A 266 -4.25 1.53 -3.68
N GLU A 267 -3.22 0.71 -3.69
CA GLU A 267 -3.14 -0.57 -3.01
C GLU A 267 -4.25 -1.56 -3.38
N ASP A 268 -4.40 -2.64 -2.63
CA ASP A 268 -5.33 -3.73 -2.89
C ASP A 268 -6.76 -3.48 -2.38
N ASP A 269 -7.64 -4.45 -2.59
CA ASP A 269 -9.03 -4.43 -2.10
C ASP A 269 -9.28 -5.39 -0.91
N MET A 270 -8.27 -6.10 -0.46
CA MET A 270 -8.33 -7.07 0.67
C MET A 270 -9.46 -8.10 0.54
N GLY A 271 -9.94 -8.40 -0.68
CA GLY A 271 -11.10 -9.26 -0.92
C GLY A 271 -12.45 -8.63 -0.53
N LEU A 272 -12.49 -7.36 -0.14
CA LEU A 272 -13.72 -6.66 0.22
C LEU A 272 -14.47 -6.19 -1.01
N GLU A 273 -15.65 -6.77 -1.27
CA GLU A 273 -16.45 -6.48 -2.48
C GLU A 273 -16.76 -4.99 -2.66
N GLY A 274 -17.13 -4.31 -1.57
CA GLY A 274 -17.41 -2.87 -1.57
C GLY A 274 -16.19 -2.03 -1.98
N LEU A 275 -15.01 -2.36 -1.44
CA LEU A 275 -13.76 -1.68 -1.76
C LEU A 275 -13.32 -1.98 -3.20
N ARG A 276 -13.43 -3.24 -3.63
CA ARG A 276 -13.20 -3.67 -5.02
C ARG A 276 -14.04 -2.89 -6.01
N LYS A 277 -15.35 -2.79 -5.76
CA LYS A 277 -16.29 -2.02 -6.57
C LYS A 277 -15.92 -0.53 -6.60
N ALA A 278 -15.57 0.04 -5.44
CA ALA A 278 -15.14 1.42 -5.34
C ALA A 278 -13.87 1.69 -6.18
N LYS A 279 -12.85 0.85 -6.07
CA LYS A 279 -11.59 0.96 -6.83
C LYS A 279 -11.82 0.78 -8.34
N LEU A 280 -12.53 -0.26 -8.75
CA LEU A 280 -12.86 -0.50 -10.17
C LEU A 280 -13.68 0.63 -10.79
N SER A 281 -14.50 1.33 -10.00
CA SER A 281 -15.31 2.47 -10.48
C SER A 281 -14.52 3.69 -10.93
N TYR A 282 -13.19 3.73 -10.65
CA TYR A 282 -12.25 4.72 -11.15
C TYR A 282 -11.51 4.28 -12.42
N TYR A 283 -11.81 3.07 -12.94
CA TYR A 283 -11.21 2.51 -14.17
C TYR A 283 -9.68 2.49 -14.11
N PRO A 284 -9.08 1.61 -13.29
CA PRO A 284 -7.63 1.50 -13.18
C PRO A 284 -6.99 1.24 -14.55
N ASN A 285 -5.85 1.84 -14.81
CA ASN A 285 -5.09 1.64 -16.04
C ASN A 285 -4.47 0.24 -16.09
N ARG A 286 -4.04 -0.26 -14.92
CA ARG A 286 -3.52 -1.61 -14.76
C ARG A 286 -3.79 -2.13 -13.35
N LEU A 287 -3.75 -3.45 -13.20
CA LEU A 287 -3.66 -4.14 -11.92
C LEU A 287 -2.24 -4.71 -11.80
N ILE A 288 -1.63 -4.56 -10.63
CA ILE A 288 -0.40 -5.29 -10.31
C ILE A 288 -0.81 -6.64 -9.77
N GLU A 289 -0.64 -7.66 -10.59
CA GLU A 289 -0.96 -9.03 -10.21
C GLU A 289 0.07 -9.59 -9.23
N LYS A 290 -0.41 -10.34 -8.25
CA LYS A 290 0.42 -10.94 -7.22
C LYS A 290 0.12 -12.42 -7.10
N TRP A 291 1.16 -13.19 -6.82
CA TRP A 291 1.08 -14.62 -6.71
C TRP A 291 1.68 -15.11 -5.40
N TRP A 292 1.14 -16.21 -4.92
CA TRP A 292 1.77 -17.06 -3.92
C TRP A 292 2.56 -18.16 -4.59
N ALA A 293 3.71 -18.50 -3.99
CA ALA A 293 4.43 -19.73 -4.31
C ALA A 293 4.68 -20.50 -3.03
N CYS A 294 4.39 -21.80 -3.04
CA CYS A 294 4.56 -22.66 -1.90
C CYS A 294 5.43 -23.85 -2.30
N LEU A 295 6.53 -24.05 -1.57
CA LEU A 295 7.40 -25.18 -1.82
C LEU A 295 6.68 -26.49 -1.44
N LYS A 296 6.66 -27.45 -2.35
CA LYS A 296 6.08 -28.77 -2.16
C LYS A 296 6.99 -29.59 -1.26
N GLU A 297 6.63 -29.71 0.01
CA GLU A 297 7.34 -30.53 0.98
C GLU A 297 6.34 -31.45 1.69
N GLU A 298 6.75 -32.67 2.03
CA GLU A 298 5.91 -33.60 2.79
C GLU A 298 5.56 -33.02 4.16
N GLY A 299 4.27 -33.07 4.52
CA GLY A 299 3.77 -32.65 5.84
C GLY A 299 3.35 -31.17 5.92
N TYR A 300 3.38 -30.43 4.82
CA TYR A 300 2.91 -29.04 4.80
C TYR A 300 1.83 -28.82 3.72
N ASP A 301 0.67 -28.32 4.16
CA ASP A 301 -0.36 -27.77 3.27
C ASP A 301 -0.10 -26.27 3.04
N CYS A 302 -0.34 -25.83 1.81
CA CYS A 302 -0.19 -24.43 1.42
C CYS A 302 -1.42 -23.58 1.66
#